data_26051ef873a746b63dc4765b937e3814
#
_entry.id   26051ef873a746b63dc4765b937e3814
#
_cell.length_a   1.000
_cell.length_b   1.000
_cell.length_c   1.000
_cell.angle_alpha   90.00
_cell.angle_beta   90.00
_cell.angle_gamma   90.00
#
_symmetry.space_group_name_H-M   'P 1'
#
loop_
_entity.id
_entity.type
_entity.pdbx_description
1 polymer ?
#
loop_
_entity_poly.entity_id
_entity_poly.type
_entity_poly.pdbx_seq_one_letter_code
_entity_poly.pdbx_strand_id
1 'polypeptide(L)'
;MKKVLAMLLSAAMVLSMMTGCGSTNNQEASNEQNTTEEATEAPEETTAEAEEAPAEEDEFQASVMFCGSTSLYPIISSLASSFTEEYVTWDKVDSSFPEENISIYVAPGGSGVGVSAAIDKTADFGMVARDMKDSEIEELGENYQEFIVARDALTVSVNSQNPICQITDDMSTETIRKIFAGELTTWDQVDASLPAETINVYIRDLSGGAYEVFQKSV
;
A
#
# COMPACT_ATOMS: atom_id res chain seq x y z
N MET A 1 3.09 11.56 51.93
CA MET A 1 2.18 12.66 52.31
C MET A 1 2.01 13.59 51.12
N LYS A 2 0.72 13.90 50.86
CA LYS A 2 0.18 14.86 49.84
C LYS A 2 0.21 14.34 48.40
N LYS A 3 -0.77 13.62 47.87
CA LYS A 3 -2.24 13.75 47.76
C LYS A 3 -2.71 15.13 47.31
N VAL A 4 -3.39 15.07 46.09
CA VAL A 4 -4.53 15.88 45.66
C VAL A 4 -4.17 17.22 45.01
N LEU A 5 -4.41 17.33 43.75
CA LEU A 5 -5.29 18.31 43.10
C LEU A 5 -5.11 18.28 41.57
N ALA A 6 -6.05 17.74 40.86
CA ALA A 6 -6.42 18.16 39.52
C ALA A 6 -7.70 17.42 39.11
N MET A 7 -8.79 17.88 39.60
CA MET A 7 -10.12 17.74 39.00
C MET A 7 -10.51 19.14 38.52
N LEU A 8 -11.29 19.14 37.46
CA LEU A 8 -12.03 20.25 36.88
C LEU A 8 -11.34 20.95 35.68
N LEU A 9 -11.69 20.46 34.51
CA LEU A 9 -12.35 21.26 33.46
C LEU A 9 -12.95 20.29 32.41
N SER A 10 -14.11 19.80 32.74
CA SER A 10 -15.07 19.25 31.78
C SER A 10 -16.20 20.26 31.67
N ALA A 11 -16.78 20.30 30.50
CA ALA A 11 -18.04 20.88 30.13
C ALA A 11 -17.97 22.17 29.32
N ALA A 12 -18.45 22.01 28.15
CA ALA A 12 -19.40 22.80 27.40
C ALA A 12 -19.01 22.93 25.93
N MET A 13 -19.61 22.13 25.09
CA MET A 13 -20.30 22.61 23.89
C MET A 13 -21.24 21.54 23.41
N VAL A 14 -22.45 21.71 23.81
CA VAL A 14 -23.63 20.99 23.36
C VAL A 14 -24.35 21.88 22.34
N LEU A 15 -24.83 21.26 21.29
CA LEU A 15 -26.05 21.59 20.52
C LEU A 15 -26.00 22.78 19.55
N SER A 16 -26.10 22.51 18.30
CA SER A 16 -27.15 23.06 17.43
C SER A 16 -27.58 22.03 16.42
N MET A 17 -28.68 21.41 16.74
CA MET A 17 -29.56 20.69 15.82
C MET A 17 -30.51 21.66 15.16
N MET A 18 -31.10 21.15 14.06
CA MET A 18 -32.36 21.52 13.44
C MET A 18 -32.21 22.46 12.22
N THR A 19 -32.83 22.23 11.13
CA THR A 19 -33.96 21.44 10.60
C THR A 19 -34.07 21.79 9.14
N GLY A 20 -34.57 20.89 8.31
CA GLY A 20 -34.95 21.24 6.96
C GLY A 20 -35.26 20.03 6.08
N CYS A 21 -36.40 19.42 6.37
CA CYS A 21 -37.15 18.52 5.47
C CYS A 21 -37.76 19.35 4.33
N GLY A 22 -37.88 18.70 3.13
CA GLY A 22 -38.73 19.19 2.07
C GLY A 22 -38.38 18.54 0.73
N SER A 23 -38.98 17.62 0.45
CA SER A 23 -39.70 16.76 -0.45
C SER A 23 -40.06 17.34 -1.81
N THR A 24 -39.90 16.51 -2.82
CA THR A 24 -40.72 16.20 -4.00
C THR A 24 -40.72 17.10 -5.24
N ASN A 25 -40.38 16.38 -6.29
CA ASN A 25 -41.09 16.22 -7.58
C ASN A 25 -40.98 17.24 -8.71
N ASN A 26 -40.50 16.64 -9.79
CA ASN A 26 -41.05 16.56 -11.16
C ASN A 26 -41.09 17.77 -12.10
N GLN A 27 -40.59 17.43 -13.25
CA GLN A 27 -41.09 17.63 -14.63
C GLN A 27 -40.67 18.88 -15.39
N GLU A 28 -39.98 18.53 -16.45
CA GLU A 28 -40.21 18.81 -17.89
C GLU A 28 -40.22 20.28 -18.40
N ALA A 29 -39.46 20.34 -19.44
CA ALA A 29 -39.74 20.87 -20.78
C ALA A 29 -39.35 22.32 -21.10
N SER A 30 -38.51 22.35 -22.10
CA SER A 30 -38.58 23.11 -23.35
C SER A 30 -38.38 24.65 -23.32
N ASN A 31 -37.38 24.95 -24.08
CA ASN A 31 -37.43 25.74 -25.33
C ASN A 31 -37.14 27.24 -25.32
N GLU A 32 -36.38 27.54 -26.34
CA GLU A 32 -36.30 28.70 -27.24
C GLU A 32 -35.46 29.91 -26.80
N GLN A 33 -34.33 29.97 -27.47
CA GLN A 33 -33.98 30.91 -28.52
C GLN A 33 -34.14 32.41 -28.19
N ASN A 34 -33.06 33.14 -28.18
CA ASN A 34 -32.92 34.26 -29.10
C ASN A 34 -31.47 34.70 -29.32
N THR A 35 -31.19 34.85 -30.56
CA THR A 35 -30.07 35.42 -31.28
C THR A 35 -29.92 36.93 -31.00
N THR A 36 -28.70 37.42 -30.89
CA THR A 36 -28.32 38.68 -31.54
C THR A 36 -26.81 38.74 -31.72
N GLU A 37 -26.42 38.87 -32.98
CA GLU A 37 -25.10 39.22 -33.46
C GLU A 37 -24.71 40.64 -33.01
N GLU A 38 -23.44 40.84 -32.71
CA GLU A 38 -22.75 42.05 -33.16
C GLU A 38 -21.24 41.77 -33.24
N ALA A 39 -20.74 42.01 -34.44
CA ALA A 39 -19.34 41.92 -34.80
C ALA A 39 -18.56 43.14 -34.30
N THR A 40 -17.28 42.97 -34.04
CA THR A 40 -16.21 43.75 -34.66
C THR A 40 -14.93 43.73 -33.84
N GLU A 41 -13.85 43.56 -34.58
CA GLU A 41 -12.45 43.93 -34.38
C GLU A 41 -11.51 42.88 -33.73
N ALA A 42 -10.67 42.36 -34.57
CA ALA A 42 -9.41 41.77 -34.25
C ALA A 42 -8.37 42.83 -33.90
N PRO A 43 -7.52 42.57 -32.93
CA PRO A 43 -6.20 43.17 -32.86
C PRO A 43 -5.08 42.17 -33.23
N GLU A 44 -4.26 42.63 -34.11
CA GLU A 44 -2.87 42.37 -34.44
C GLU A 44 -2.15 41.23 -33.73
N GLU A 45 -1.62 40.36 -34.59
CA GLU A 45 -0.52 39.42 -34.28
C GLU A 45 0.64 40.19 -33.61
N THR A 46 0.81 39.97 -32.32
CA THR A 46 2.09 40.19 -31.67
C THR A 46 2.76 38.82 -31.60
N THR A 47 3.74 38.59 -32.45
CA THR A 47 4.73 37.54 -32.35
C THR A 47 5.41 37.69 -31.00
N ALA A 48 4.95 36.94 -30.02
CA ALA A 48 5.72 36.67 -28.81
C ALA A 48 6.76 35.61 -29.19
N GLU A 49 8.01 36.06 -29.23
CA GLU A 49 9.17 35.20 -29.17
C GLU A 49 8.96 34.21 -28.01
N ALA A 50 8.93 32.91 -28.33
CA ALA A 50 8.94 31.88 -27.30
C ALA A 50 10.28 31.98 -26.57
N GLU A 51 10.27 32.62 -25.43
CA GLU A 51 11.30 32.48 -24.43
C GLU A 51 11.35 31.00 -24.04
N GLU A 52 12.42 30.30 -24.43
CA GLU A 52 12.70 28.96 -23.96
C GLU A 52 12.66 29.01 -22.43
N ALA A 53 11.70 28.31 -21.85
CA ALA A 53 11.67 28.07 -20.42
C ALA A 53 13.03 27.47 -20.03
N PRO A 54 13.66 27.97 -18.96
CA PRO A 54 14.92 27.37 -18.48
C PRO A 54 14.64 25.90 -18.24
N ALA A 55 15.52 25.04 -18.77
CA ALA A 55 15.52 23.63 -18.41
C ALA A 55 15.49 23.56 -16.87
N GLU A 56 14.47 22.90 -16.32
CA GLU A 56 14.42 22.60 -14.90
C GLU A 56 15.70 21.83 -14.61
N GLU A 57 16.66 22.46 -13.92
CA GLU A 57 17.78 21.75 -13.34
C GLU A 57 17.14 20.75 -12.37
N ASP A 58 17.35 19.45 -12.58
CA ASP A 58 16.89 18.40 -11.69
C ASP A 58 17.39 18.70 -10.28
N GLU A 59 16.52 19.27 -9.45
CA GLU A 59 16.86 19.62 -8.08
C GLU A 59 17.13 18.32 -7.31
N PHE A 60 18.27 18.25 -6.63
CA PHE A 60 18.66 17.05 -5.89
C PHE A 60 17.60 16.69 -4.84
N GLN A 61 17.09 15.48 -4.91
CA GLN A 61 16.09 14.97 -3.97
C GLN A 61 16.76 14.30 -2.77
N ALA A 62 16.83 15.01 -1.63
CA ALA A 62 17.44 14.50 -0.40
C ALA A 62 16.60 13.46 0.35
N SER A 63 15.34 13.30 -0.01
CA SER A 63 14.43 12.35 0.62
C SER A 63 14.13 11.16 -0.30
N VAL A 64 14.03 9.95 0.27
CA VAL A 64 13.68 8.72 -0.45
C VAL A 64 12.50 8.05 0.22
N MET A 65 11.50 7.67 -0.58
CA MET A 65 10.28 7.02 -0.14
C MET A 65 10.21 5.57 -0.61
N PHE A 66 10.08 4.65 0.33
CA PHE A 66 9.74 3.25 0.11
C PHE A 66 8.29 2.99 0.51
N CYS A 67 7.51 2.34 -0.34
CA CYS A 67 6.13 1.98 -0.03
C CYS A 67 5.84 0.55 -0.47
N GLY A 68 5.01 -0.19 0.29
CA GLY A 68 4.49 -1.48 -0.17
C GLY A 68 4.54 -2.62 0.83
N SER A 69 5.22 -3.71 0.49
CA SER A 69 5.18 -4.99 1.20
C SER A 69 5.35 -4.87 2.72
N THR A 70 4.37 -5.38 3.46
CA THR A 70 4.42 -5.48 4.92
C THR A 70 5.48 -6.47 5.41
N SER A 71 5.87 -7.45 4.59
CA SER A 71 6.95 -8.40 4.92
C SER A 71 8.33 -7.75 4.78
N LEU A 72 8.52 -6.89 3.79
CA LEU A 72 9.77 -6.14 3.59
C LEU A 72 9.90 -4.92 4.53
N TYR A 73 8.79 -4.38 4.99
CA TYR A 73 8.78 -3.18 5.83
C TYR A 73 9.79 -3.22 6.99
N PRO A 74 9.85 -4.23 7.87
CA PRO A 74 10.81 -4.26 8.96
C PRO A 74 12.27 -4.35 8.49
N ILE A 75 12.52 -5.01 7.37
CA ILE A 75 13.87 -5.17 6.80
C ILE A 75 14.34 -3.82 6.26
N ILE A 76 13.55 -3.19 5.40
CA ILE A 76 13.90 -1.91 4.79
C ILE A 76 13.99 -0.81 5.84
N SER A 77 13.09 -0.79 6.85
CA SER A 77 13.17 0.17 7.96
C SER A 77 14.48 0.04 8.75
N SER A 78 14.92 -1.19 9.01
CA SER A 78 16.19 -1.43 9.69
C SER A 78 17.38 -0.99 8.85
N LEU A 79 17.38 -1.30 7.55
CA LEU A 79 18.43 -0.88 6.62
C LEU A 79 18.48 0.64 6.48
N ALA A 80 17.33 1.30 6.36
CA ALA A 80 17.20 2.75 6.28
C ALA A 80 17.79 3.44 7.52
N SER A 81 17.44 2.92 8.72
CA SER A 81 18.01 3.45 9.97
C SER A 81 19.53 3.31 10.02
N SER A 82 20.05 2.11 9.70
CA SER A 82 21.49 1.86 9.69
C SER A 82 22.22 2.73 8.66
N PHE A 83 21.64 2.91 7.49
CA PHE A 83 22.18 3.75 6.43
C PHE A 83 22.25 5.22 6.86
N THR A 84 21.16 5.73 7.45
CA THR A 84 21.10 7.12 7.94
C THR A 84 22.06 7.36 9.11
N GLU A 85 22.25 6.36 9.99
CA GLU A 85 23.21 6.44 11.09
C GLU A 85 24.67 6.42 10.60
N GLU A 86 24.96 5.67 9.54
CA GLU A 86 26.31 5.53 8.99
C GLU A 86 26.74 6.78 8.19
N TYR A 87 25.86 7.27 7.30
CA TYR A 87 26.24 8.32 6.36
C TYR A 87 25.81 9.72 6.77
N VAL A 88 24.69 9.88 7.47
CA VAL A 88 24.11 11.14 7.95
C VAL A 88 23.70 12.10 6.83
N THR A 89 24.61 12.41 5.92
CA THR A 89 24.42 13.32 4.78
C THR A 89 24.81 12.67 3.46
N TRP A 90 24.20 13.11 2.37
CA TRP A 90 24.36 12.51 1.04
C TRP A 90 25.79 12.64 0.50
N ASP A 91 26.52 13.71 0.81
CA ASP A 91 27.93 13.89 0.42
C ASP A 91 28.88 12.83 1.04
N LYS A 92 28.43 12.15 2.10
CA LYS A 92 29.17 11.01 2.68
C LYS A 92 28.92 9.71 1.93
N VAL A 93 27.79 9.60 1.23
CA VAL A 93 27.50 8.48 0.34
C VAL A 93 28.31 8.62 -0.95
N ASP A 94 28.25 9.79 -1.57
CA ASP A 94 29.03 10.15 -2.75
C ASP A 94 29.36 11.65 -2.71
N SER A 95 30.64 11.96 -2.91
CA SER A 95 31.14 13.34 -2.85
C SER A 95 30.62 14.28 -3.95
N SER A 96 29.90 13.74 -4.95
CA SER A 96 29.20 14.52 -5.98
C SER A 96 27.82 15.02 -5.51
N PHE A 97 27.30 14.47 -4.43
CA PHE A 97 26.02 14.89 -3.86
C PHE A 97 26.19 16.10 -2.92
N PRO A 98 25.13 16.88 -2.73
CA PRO A 98 25.17 18.00 -1.79
C PRO A 98 25.25 17.53 -0.33
N GLU A 99 25.77 18.39 0.55
CA GLU A 99 25.79 18.18 2.00
C GLU A 99 24.39 18.39 2.58
N GLU A 100 23.49 17.43 2.31
CA GLU A 100 22.12 17.43 2.81
C GLU A 100 21.84 16.20 3.65
N ASN A 101 21.00 16.36 4.68
CA ASN A 101 20.62 15.24 5.55
C ASN A 101 19.85 14.18 4.78
N ILE A 102 20.22 12.92 4.99
CA ILE A 102 19.51 11.78 4.43
C ILE A 102 18.17 11.63 5.15
N SER A 103 17.08 11.58 4.38
CA SER A 103 15.73 11.32 4.87
C SER A 103 15.14 10.12 4.13
N ILE A 104 14.93 8.99 4.83
CA ILE A 104 14.34 7.79 4.25
C ILE A 104 13.05 7.47 4.95
N TYR A 105 11.96 7.41 4.17
CA TYR A 105 10.62 7.07 4.64
C TYR A 105 10.24 5.68 4.16
N VAL A 106 9.69 4.86 5.06
CA VAL A 106 9.26 3.50 4.74
C VAL A 106 7.82 3.31 5.20
N ALA A 107 6.92 3.02 4.28
CA ALA A 107 5.50 2.85 4.55
C ALA A 107 5.01 1.44 4.16
N PRO A 108 4.34 0.72 5.07
CA PRO A 108 3.68 -0.54 4.72
C PRO A 108 2.35 -0.27 4.00
N GLY A 109 1.95 -1.19 3.09
CA GLY A 109 0.67 -1.07 2.38
C GLY A 109 0.30 -2.33 1.61
N GLY A 110 1.21 -3.32 1.56
CA GLY A 110 1.06 -4.51 0.73
C GLY A 110 1.78 -4.36 -0.62
N SER A 111 2.09 -5.50 -1.26
CA SER A 111 2.87 -5.52 -2.52
C SER A 111 2.20 -4.76 -3.66
N GLY A 112 0.87 -4.88 -3.80
CA GLY A 112 0.12 -4.17 -4.84
C GLY A 112 0.19 -2.64 -4.67
N VAL A 113 0.09 -2.14 -3.43
CA VAL A 113 0.22 -0.71 -3.14
C VAL A 113 1.63 -0.22 -3.49
N GLY A 114 2.68 -1.02 -3.20
CA GLY A 114 4.04 -0.67 -3.56
C GLY A 114 4.24 -0.52 -5.07
N VAL A 115 3.67 -1.44 -5.84
CA VAL A 115 3.71 -1.37 -7.31
C VAL A 115 2.99 -0.13 -7.83
N SER A 116 1.75 0.12 -7.37
CA SER A 116 0.99 1.31 -7.77
C SER A 116 1.73 2.59 -7.40
N ALA A 117 2.32 2.67 -6.20
CA ALA A 117 3.06 3.84 -5.76
C ALA A 117 4.30 4.13 -6.65
N ALA A 118 4.98 3.09 -7.13
CA ALA A 118 6.09 3.24 -8.08
C ALA A 118 5.61 3.68 -9.48
N ILE A 119 4.50 3.11 -9.98
CA ILE A 119 3.90 3.50 -11.26
C ILE A 119 3.44 4.96 -11.20
N ASP A 120 2.73 5.35 -10.15
CA ASP A 120 2.19 6.70 -9.95
C ASP A 120 3.28 7.71 -9.52
N LYS A 121 4.52 7.26 -9.33
CA LYS A 121 5.66 8.08 -8.84
C LYS A 121 5.36 8.78 -7.51
N THR A 122 4.55 8.15 -6.66
CA THR A 122 4.28 8.61 -5.28
C THR A 122 5.25 8.01 -4.26
N ALA A 123 6.06 7.04 -4.69
CA ALA A 123 7.22 6.52 -3.97
C ALA A 123 8.35 6.26 -4.96
N ASP A 124 9.59 6.41 -4.50
CA ASP A 124 10.79 6.16 -5.30
C ASP A 124 11.04 4.66 -5.48
N PHE A 125 10.67 3.86 -4.47
CA PHE A 125 10.80 2.41 -4.47
C PHE A 125 9.50 1.71 -4.06
N GLY A 126 9.04 0.78 -4.89
CA GLY A 126 7.98 -0.15 -4.57
C GLY A 126 8.51 -1.40 -3.87
N MET A 127 8.10 -1.67 -2.65
CA MET A 127 8.43 -2.91 -1.93
C MET A 127 7.47 -4.02 -2.32
N VAL A 128 7.99 -5.14 -2.84
CA VAL A 128 7.18 -6.26 -3.34
C VAL A 128 7.70 -7.59 -2.77
N ALA A 129 6.82 -8.42 -2.22
CA ALA A 129 7.14 -9.75 -1.67
C ALA A 129 6.48 -10.87 -2.51
N ARG A 130 6.49 -10.74 -3.81
CA ARG A 130 6.06 -11.71 -4.82
C ARG A 130 6.71 -11.38 -6.15
N ASP A 131 6.59 -12.27 -7.11
CA ASP A 131 6.98 -11.94 -8.48
C ASP A 131 6.14 -10.79 -9.03
N MET A 132 6.75 -9.93 -9.83
CA MET A 132 6.04 -8.90 -10.58
C MET A 132 5.18 -9.55 -11.66
N LYS A 133 4.02 -8.96 -11.92
CA LYS A 133 3.15 -9.36 -13.03
C LYS A 133 3.68 -8.74 -14.33
N ASP A 134 3.53 -9.45 -15.45
CA ASP A 134 3.96 -8.93 -16.76
C ASP A 134 3.36 -7.55 -17.07
N SER A 135 2.08 -7.35 -16.73
CA SER A 135 1.39 -6.07 -16.90
C SER A 135 1.98 -4.93 -16.05
N GLU A 136 2.45 -5.24 -14.84
CA GLU A 136 3.08 -4.25 -13.94
C GLU A 136 4.47 -3.85 -14.48
N ILE A 137 5.22 -4.83 -15.02
CA ILE A 137 6.52 -4.58 -15.66
C ILE A 137 6.32 -3.74 -16.94
N GLU A 138 5.31 -4.06 -17.75
CA GLU A 138 4.98 -3.32 -18.96
C GLU A 138 4.61 -1.86 -18.66
N GLU A 139 3.85 -1.62 -17.58
CA GLU A 139 3.43 -0.29 -17.17
C GLU A 139 4.59 0.56 -16.63
N LEU A 140 5.55 -0.05 -15.91
CA LEU A 140 6.77 0.61 -15.45
C LEU A 140 7.74 0.88 -16.61
N GLY A 141 7.71 0.05 -17.66
CA GLY A 141 8.51 0.21 -18.87
C GLY A 141 10.01 0.29 -18.62
N GLU A 142 10.68 1.27 -19.21
CA GLU A 142 12.13 1.45 -19.10
C GLU A 142 12.59 1.84 -17.69
N ASN A 143 11.67 2.28 -16.83
CA ASN A 143 11.98 2.61 -15.43
C ASN A 143 11.99 1.38 -14.51
N TYR A 144 11.64 0.20 -15.02
CA TYR A 144 11.66 -1.01 -14.22
C TYR A 144 13.08 -1.45 -13.93
N GLN A 145 13.40 -1.50 -12.63
CA GLN A 145 14.61 -2.10 -12.11
C GLN A 145 14.29 -2.88 -10.84
N GLU A 146 14.76 -4.13 -10.75
CA GLU A 146 14.52 -5.00 -9.60
C GLU A 146 15.77 -5.14 -8.74
N PHE A 147 15.60 -4.96 -7.43
CA PHE A 147 16.62 -5.19 -6.41
C PHE A 147 16.15 -6.28 -5.46
N ILE A 148 16.77 -7.45 -5.52
CA ILE A 148 16.45 -8.57 -4.61
C ILE A 148 17.13 -8.33 -3.28
N VAL A 149 16.35 -8.02 -2.25
CA VAL A 149 16.84 -7.71 -0.90
C VAL A 149 16.96 -8.96 -0.04
N ALA A 150 15.96 -9.86 -0.10
CA ALA A 150 15.89 -11.08 0.71
C ALA A 150 15.06 -12.14 0.02
N ARG A 151 15.13 -13.38 0.55
CA ARG A 151 14.22 -14.47 0.19
C ARG A 151 13.34 -14.76 1.39
N ASP A 152 12.05 -14.92 1.15
CA ASP A 152 11.04 -15.28 2.16
C ASP A 152 10.54 -16.69 1.93
N ALA A 153 10.00 -17.32 2.97
CA ALA A 153 9.34 -18.61 2.89
C ALA A 153 7.96 -18.52 3.51
N LEU A 154 6.95 -18.86 2.71
CA LEU A 154 5.58 -18.98 3.19
C LEU A 154 5.33 -20.42 3.62
N THR A 155 5.00 -20.63 4.90
CA THR A 155 4.71 -21.93 5.47
C THR A 155 3.29 -22.00 6.00
N VAL A 156 2.67 -23.18 5.88
CA VAL A 156 1.45 -23.51 6.60
C VAL A 156 1.85 -24.18 7.92
N SER A 157 1.37 -23.63 9.02
CA SER A 157 1.76 -24.08 10.37
C SER A 157 0.54 -24.47 11.19
N VAL A 158 0.68 -25.48 12.02
CA VAL A 158 -0.31 -25.86 13.03
C VAL A 158 0.32 -25.77 14.42
N ASN A 159 -0.54 -25.71 15.45
CA ASN A 159 -0.06 -25.77 16.83
C ASN A 159 0.68 -27.10 17.06
N SER A 160 1.85 -27.05 17.69
CA SER A 160 2.69 -28.23 17.94
C SER A 160 2.02 -29.30 18.85
N GLN A 161 0.96 -28.92 19.57
CA GLN A 161 0.15 -29.83 20.38
C GLN A 161 -1.02 -30.44 19.60
N ASN A 162 -1.22 -30.05 18.33
CA ASN A 162 -2.31 -30.61 17.52
C ASN A 162 -2.03 -32.09 17.25
N PRO A 163 -3.02 -32.99 17.42
CA PRO A 163 -2.85 -34.43 17.19
C PRO A 163 -2.36 -34.78 15.78
N ILE A 164 -2.62 -33.94 14.76
CA ILE A 164 -2.12 -34.15 13.40
C ILE A 164 -0.59 -34.29 13.35
N CYS A 165 0.14 -33.58 14.22
CA CYS A 165 1.60 -33.64 14.28
C CYS A 165 2.14 -35.02 14.71
N GLN A 166 1.30 -35.91 15.24
CA GLN A 166 1.68 -37.28 15.58
C GLN A 166 1.43 -38.27 14.42
N ILE A 167 0.67 -37.83 13.41
CA ILE A 167 0.27 -38.64 12.27
C ILE A 167 1.14 -38.34 11.05
N THR A 168 1.35 -37.04 10.80
CA THR A 168 2.14 -36.60 9.63
C THR A 168 2.81 -35.26 9.90
N ASP A 169 3.98 -35.08 9.29
CA ASP A 169 4.71 -33.83 9.14
C ASP A 169 4.62 -33.27 7.70
N ASP A 170 3.96 -34.02 6.83
CA ASP A 170 3.75 -33.66 5.42
C ASP A 170 2.27 -33.80 5.05
N MET A 171 1.66 -32.70 4.64
CA MET A 171 0.26 -32.65 4.21
C MET A 171 0.18 -32.22 2.74
N SER A 172 -0.57 -32.97 1.95
CA SER A 172 -0.73 -32.66 0.52
C SER A 172 -1.32 -31.29 0.30
N THR A 173 -0.89 -30.59 -0.75
CA THR A 173 -1.45 -29.29 -1.18
C THR A 173 -2.97 -29.39 -1.36
N GLU A 174 -3.48 -30.49 -1.90
CA GLU A 174 -4.92 -30.71 -2.07
C GLU A 174 -5.68 -30.76 -0.73
N THR A 175 -5.12 -31.39 0.30
CA THR A 175 -5.71 -31.41 1.64
C THR A 175 -5.70 -29.99 2.25
N ILE A 176 -4.59 -29.29 2.12
CA ILE A 176 -4.46 -27.88 2.57
C ILE A 176 -5.51 -27.03 1.87
N ARG A 177 -5.62 -27.15 0.54
CA ARG A 177 -6.63 -26.43 -0.25
C ARG A 177 -8.05 -26.68 0.27
N LYS A 178 -8.42 -27.92 0.52
CA LYS A 178 -9.76 -28.27 1.03
C LYS A 178 -10.05 -27.69 2.41
N ILE A 179 -9.05 -27.67 3.29
CA ILE A 179 -9.15 -27.03 4.62
C ILE A 179 -9.40 -25.53 4.47
N PHE A 180 -8.58 -24.85 3.68
CA PHE A 180 -8.71 -23.40 3.51
C PHE A 180 -9.93 -22.98 2.70
N ALA A 181 -10.46 -23.85 1.83
CA ALA A 181 -11.73 -23.69 1.14
C ALA A 181 -12.97 -23.97 2.02
N GLY A 182 -12.77 -24.52 3.23
CA GLY A 182 -13.87 -24.90 4.12
C GLY A 182 -14.58 -26.20 3.72
N GLU A 183 -13.98 -26.99 2.85
CA GLU A 183 -14.49 -28.32 2.46
C GLU A 183 -14.22 -29.36 3.54
N LEU A 184 -13.11 -29.22 4.27
CA LEU A 184 -12.76 -30.02 5.46
C LEU A 184 -12.77 -29.07 6.66
N THR A 185 -13.72 -29.28 7.57
CA THR A 185 -13.98 -28.37 8.71
C THR A 185 -13.60 -28.98 10.06
N THR A 186 -13.35 -30.29 10.10
CA THR A 186 -12.95 -31.00 11.33
C THR A 186 -11.77 -31.92 11.04
N TRP A 187 -10.97 -32.22 12.08
CA TRP A 187 -9.73 -33.00 11.93
C TRP A 187 -10.00 -34.46 11.55
N ASP A 188 -11.09 -35.07 11.99
CA ASP A 188 -11.49 -36.42 11.59
C ASP A 188 -11.83 -36.56 10.11
N GLN A 189 -12.16 -35.47 9.43
CA GLN A 189 -12.32 -35.43 7.98
C GLN A 189 -10.99 -35.43 7.23
N VAL A 190 -9.91 -35.01 7.90
CA VAL A 190 -8.55 -35.08 7.36
C VAL A 190 -7.97 -36.48 7.54
N ASP A 191 -8.13 -37.04 8.74
CA ASP A 191 -7.76 -38.42 9.06
C ASP A 191 -8.72 -38.99 10.11
N ALA A 192 -9.31 -40.15 9.82
CA ALA A 192 -10.34 -40.77 10.66
C ALA A 192 -9.84 -41.18 12.08
N SER A 193 -8.56 -41.18 12.33
CA SER A 193 -7.98 -41.41 13.66
C SER A 193 -7.92 -40.17 14.55
N LEU A 194 -8.20 -39.00 13.97
CA LEU A 194 -8.19 -37.74 14.67
C LEU A 194 -9.55 -37.44 15.34
N PRO A 195 -9.59 -36.60 16.37
CA PRO A 195 -10.84 -36.20 17.00
C PRO A 195 -11.67 -35.31 16.03
N ALA A 196 -13.01 -35.39 16.18
CA ALA A 196 -13.95 -34.55 15.43
C ALA A 196 -13.98 -33.10 15.98
N GLU A 197 -12.80 -32.47 16.03
CA GLU A 197 -12.62 -31.10 16.50
C GLU A 197 -12.57 -30.15 15.31
N THR A 198 -13.12 -28.96 15.49
CA THR A 198 -13.15 -27.93 14.45
C THR A 198 -11.75 -27.45 14.07
N ILE A 199 -11.49 -27.33 12.77
CA ILE A 199 -10.28 -26.71 12.23
C ILE A 199 -10.52 -25.19 12.20
N ASN A 200 -9.74 -24.44 12.97
CA ASN A 200 -9.73 -22.98 12.92
C ASN A 200 -8.65 -22.53 11.94
N VAL A 201 -9.06 -21.91 10.84
CA VAL A 201 -8.17 -21.44 9.79
C VAL A 201 -7.85 -19.97 10.03
N TYR A 202 -6.58 -19.62 9.96
CA TYR A 202 -6.08 -18.25 10.04
C TYR A 202 -5.33 -17.90 8.76
N ILE A 203 -5.66 -16.79 8.15
CA ILE A 203 -5.00 -16.28 6.95
C ILE A 203 -4.40 -14.90 7.21
N ARG A 204 -3.45 -14.53 6.37
CA ARG A 204 -2.88 -13.18 6.33
C ARG A 204 -3.88 -12.20 5.73
N ASP A 205 -3.57 -10.92 5.87
CA ASP A 205 -4.30 -9.84 5.20
C ASP A 205 -4.38 -10.08 3.70
N LEU A 206 -5.57 -9.88 3.12
CA LEU A 206 -5.85 -10.18 1.71
C LEU A 206 -5.10 -9.26 0.73
N SER A 207 -4.67 -8.09 1.18
CA SER A 207 -3.87 -7.14 0.40
C SER A 207 -2.37 -7.46 0.39
N GLY A 208 -1.93 -8.41 1.20
CA GLY A 208 -0.52 -8.78 1.35
C GLY A 208 -0.01 -9.71 0.24
N GLY A 209 1.21 -9.49 -0.25
CA GLY A 209 1.86 -10.37 -1.23
C GLY A 209 1.93 -11.84 -0.78
N ALA A 210 2.05 -12.11 0.52
CA ALA A 210 2.01 -13.46 1.07
C ALA A 210 0.68 -14.17 0.82
N TYR A 211 -0.46 -13.44 0.88
CA TYR A 211 -1.75 -14.00 0.51
C TYR A 211 -1.83 -14.36 -0.98
N GLU A 212 -1.34 -13.48 -1.86
CA GLU A 212 -1.30 -13.75 -3.30
C GLU A 212 -0.43 -14.98 -3.63
N VAL A 213 0.72 -15.15 -2.96
CA VAL A 213 1.58 -16.33 -3.11
C VAL A 213 0.86 -17.59 -2.65
N PHE A 214 0.20 -17.55 -1.48
CA PHE A 214 -0.59 -18.67 -0.97
C PHE A 214 -1.70 -19.07 -1.95
N GLN A 215 -2.50 -18.10 -2.41
CA GLN A 215 -3.61 -18.34 -3.33
C GLN A 215 -3.18 -18.95 -4.67
N LYS A 216 -1.97 -18.65 -5.14
CA LYS A 216 -1.41 -19.26 -6.36
C LYS A 216 -0.88 -20.66 -6.14
N SER A 217 -0.46 -20.98 -4.91
CA SER A 217 0.23 -22.22 -4.58
C SER A 217 -0.70 -23.30 -4.05
N VAL A 218 -1.87 -22.92 -3.55
CA VAL A 218 -2.89 -23.76 -2.91
C VAL A 218 -4.26 -23.54 -3.59
#